data_fbf1d60eda1be820d2dd36c4a402a299
#
_entry.id   fbf1d60eda1be820d2dd36c4a402a299
#
_cell.length_a   1.000
_cell.length_b   1.000
_cell.length_c   1.000
_cell.angle_alpha   90.00
_cell.angle_beta   90.00
_cell.angle_gamma   90.00
#
_symmetry.space_group_name_H-M   'P 1'
#
loop_
_entity.id
_entity.type
_entity.pdbx_description
1 polymer ?
#
loop_
_entity_poly.entity_id
_entity_poly.type
_entity_poly.pdbx_seq_one_letter_code
_entity_poly.pdbx_strand_id
1 'polypeptide(L)'
;MHWTIIGGGIQGTTIAIKLREAGISIQNLTIIDPHDSLCEQFHKYTNRIDMSYLRSPIVHHIHPDPFHLKKFAKMNQYINPTFDRYQRPQTEMFMDHTYAQIHNYHLNQCHIQSYVQRIEKKQRKWSITTSHHSVIQTDCVVLAQGCHNEPFIPSAFTQAKDVCHIFSDHFNSQLFSQSSLSLIHI
;
A
#
# COMPACT_ATOMS: atom_id res chain seq x y z
N MET A 1 -0.35 6.75 24.86
CA MET A 1 0.80 6.64 23.91
C MET A 1 0.25 6.82 22.52
N HIS A 2 0.74 7.82 21.78
CA HIS A 2 0.31 8.14 20.43
C HIS A 2 1.29 7.55 19.39
N TRP A 3 0.75 6.93 18.36
CA TRP A 3 1.51 6.32 17.27
C TRP A 3 1.28 7.08 15.97
N THR A 4 2.35 7.32 15.23
CA THR A 4 2.25 7.87 13.87
C THR A 4 2.95 6.94 12.89
N ILE A 5 2.22 6.52 11.87
CA ILE A 5 2.71 5.71 10.75
C ILE A 5 2.90 6.63 9.55
N ILE A 6 4.08 6.61 8.95
CA ILE A 6 4.40 7.37 7.74
C ILE A 6 4.40 6.40 6.56
N GLY A 7 3.42 6.54 5.69
CA GLY A 7 3.09 5.64 4.60
C GLY A 7 1.83 4.81 4.88
N GLY A 8 0.79 5.04 4.09
CA GLY A 8 -0.52 4.36 4.16
C GLY A 8 -0.68 3.22 3.14
N GLY A 9 0.43 2.70 2.60
CA GLY A 9 0.42 1.51 1.74
C GLY A 9 0.11 0.23 2.50
N ILE A 10 0.25 -0.94 1.83
CA ILE A 10 -0.07 -2.26 2.40
C ILE A 10 0.60 -2.47 3.77
N GLN A 11 1.88 -2.15 3.90
CA GLN A 11 2.61 -2.36 5.16
C GLN A 11 2.15 -1.42 6.27
N GLY A 12 1.97 -0.12 5.97
CA GLY A 12 1.50 0.85 6.96
C GLY A 12 0.09 0.52 7.45
N THR A 13 -0.80 0.15 6.54
CA THR A 13 -2.16 -0.29 6.86
C THR A 13 -2.16 -1.59 7.68
N THR A 14 -1.31 -2.56 7.36
CA THR A 14 -1.14 -3.79 8.15
C THR A 14 -0.72 -3.49 9.59
N ILE A 15 0.25 -2.58 9.77
CA ILE A 15 0.71 -2.17 11.10
C ILE A 15 -0.40 -1.43 11.86
N ALA A 16 -1.15 -0.56 11.17
CA ALA A 16 -2.28 0.15 11.76
C ALA A 16 -3.35 -0.82 12.29
N ILE A 17 -3.74 -1.82 11.50
CA ILE A 17 -4.66 -2.89 11.92
C ILE A 17 -4.10 -3.62 13.15
N LYS A 18 -2.82 -3.99 13.12
CA LYS A 18 -2.16 -4.68 14.24
C LYS A 18 -2.18 -3.85 15.52
N LEU A 19 -1.95 -2.55 15.43
CA LEU A 19 -2.04 -1.64 16.58
C LEU A 19 -3.47 -1.51 17.10
N ARG A 20 -4.46 -1.45 16.21
CA ARG A 20 -5.87 -1.45 16.58
C ARG A 20 -6.28 -2.74 17.30
N GLU A 21 -5.86 -3.90 16.80
CA GLU A 21 -6.05 -5.21 17.46
C GLU A 21 -5.38 -5.27 18.84
N ALA A 22 -4.22 -4.62 18.98
CA ALA A 22 -3.53 -4.51 20.27
C ALA A 22 -4.17 -3.51 21.25
N GLY A 23 -5.32 -2.90 20.90
CA GLY A 23 -6.08 -2.01 21.78
C GLY A 23 -5.69 -0.53 21.68
N ILE A 24 -4.87 -0.12 20.73
CA ILE A 24 -4.58 1.30 20.50
C ILE A 24 -5.86 1.97 19.98
N SER A 25 -6.36 2.99 20.69
CA SER A 25 -7.55 3.72 20.27
C SER A 25 -7.28 4.53 18.99
N ILE A 26 -8.33 4.78 18.19
CA ILE A 26 -8.20 5.53 16.94
C ILE A 26 -7.66 6.96 17.17
N GLN A 27 -7.98 7.58 18.31
CA GLN A 27 -7.48 8.91 18.69
C GLN A 27 -5.97 8.92 19.01
N ASN A 28 -5.39 7.74 19.25
CA ASN A 28 -3.97 7.56 19.54
C ASN A 28 -3.18 7.00 18.34
N LEU A 29 -3.78 7.03 17.14
CA LEU A 29 -3.18 6.57 15.91
C LEU A 29 -3.30 7.66 14.85
N THR A 30 -2.22 7.90 14.11
CA THR A 30 -2.20 8.76 12.91
C THR A 30 -1.49 8.02 11.79
N ILE A 31 -2.04 8.07 10.59
CA ILE A 31 -1.41 7.57 9.37
C ILE A 31 -1.23 8.75 8.44
N ILE A 32 -0.01 9.04 8.00
CA ILE A 32 0.28 10.14 7.07
C ILE A 32 0.67 9.51 5.73
N ASP A 33 -0.09 9.81 4.69
CA ASP A 33 0.14 9.33 3.33
C ASP A 33 -0.27 10.40 2.32
N PRO A 34 0.45 10.60 1.21
CA PRO A 34 0.10 11.65 0.24
C PRO A 34 -1.13 11.35 -0.61
N HIS A 35 -1.58 10.10 -0.68
CA HIS A 35 -2.72 9.69 -1.49
C HIS A 35 -4.05 9.96 -0.78
N ASP A 36 -5.14 10.04 -1.55
CA ASP A 36 -6.48 10.30 -1.03
C ASP A 36 -7.01 9.18 -0.14
N SER A 37 -6.59 7.95 -0.40
CA SER A 37 -7.00 6.77 0.36
C SER A 37 -5.82 5.86 0.69
N LEU A 38 -5.98 5.07 1.76
CA LEU A 38 -5.00 4.05 2.14
C LEU A 38 -4.92 2.95 1.07
N CYS A 39 -3.72 2.47 0.79
CA CYS A 39 -3.40 1.45 -0.23
C CYS A 39 -3.69 1.86 -1.68
N GLU A 40 -4.00 3.13 -1.96
CA GLU A 40 -4.33 3.62 -3.29
C GLU A 40 -3.21 3.38 -4.31
N GLN A 41 -1.96 3.66 -3.95
CA GLN A 41 -0.83 3.46 -4.87
C GLN A 41 -0.66 2.00 -5.27
N PHE A 42 -0.86 1.07 -4.35
CA PHE A 42 -0.82 -0.36 -4.65
C PHE A 42 -1.93 -0.72 -5.66
N HIS A 43 -3.15 -0.27 -5.42
CA HIS A 43 -4.28 -0.49 -6.33
C HIS A 43 -4.02 0.12 -7.71
N LYS A 44 -3.55 1.37 -7.76
CA LYS A 44 -3.18 2.06 -9.00
C LYS A 44 -2.13 1.28 -9.81
N TYR A 45 -1.09 0.77 -9.15
CA TYR A 45 -0.03 0.02 -9.83
C TYR A 45 -0.48 -1.36 -10.31
N THR A 46 -1.23 -2.09 -9.51
CA THR A 46 -1.76 -3.40 -9.90
C THR A 46 -2.73 -3.30 -11.08
N ASN A 47 -3.57 -2.28 -11.10
CA ASN A 47 -4.47 -2.01 -12.23
C ASN A 47 -3.70 -1.60 -13.49
N ARG A 48 -2.66 -0.77 -13.35
CA ARG A 48 -1.86 -0.30 -14.49
C ARG A 48 -1.17 -1.44 -15.24
N ILE A 49 -0.77 -2.49 -14.53
CA ILE A 49 -0.10 -3.66 -15.12
C ILE A 49 -1.04 -4.86 -15.33
N ASP A 50 -2.34 -4.66 -15.22
CA ASP A 50 -3.37 -5.70 -15.35
C ASP A 50 -3.08 -6.95 -14.49
N MET A 51 -2.64 -6.73 -13.24
CA MET A 51 -2.32 -7.80 -12.32
C MET A 51 -3.59 -8.47 -11.79
N SER A 52 -4.05 -9.52 -12.45
CA SER A 52 -5.26 -10.26 -12.06
C SER A 52 -5.09 -11.03 -10.74
N TYR A 53 -3.88 -11.50 -10.44
CA TYR A 53 -3.57 -12.29 -9.22
C TYR A 53 -2.30 -11.80 -8.57
N LEU A 54 -2.29 -11.78 -7.22
CA LEU A 54 -1.08 -11.45 -6.46
C LEU A 54 0.01 -12.52 -6.66
N ARG A 55 1.25 -12.17 -6.34
CA ARG A 55 2.37 -13.12 -6.37
C ARG A 55 2.53 -13.93 -5.08
N SER A 56 1.99 -13.44 -3.98
CA SER A 56 1.99 -14.11 -2.68
C SER A 56 0.82 -15.11 -2.57
N PRO A 57 0.95 -16.18 -1.76
CA PRO A 57 -0.17 -17.08 -1.48
C PRO A 57 -1.26 -16.38 -0.67
N ILE A 58 -2.48 -16.98 -0.60
CA ILE A 58 -3.67 -16.40 0.06
C ILE A 58 -3.56 -16.22 1.59
N VAL A 59 -2.44 -16.54 2.18
CA VAL A 59 -2.20 -16.46 3.63
C VAL A 59 -1.23 -15.32 3.98
N HIS A 60 -1.28 -14.84 5.24
CA HIS A 60 -0.38 -13.80 5.76
C HIS A 60 -0.46 -12.46 5.01
N HIS A 61 -1.69 -11.97 4.82
CA HIS A 61 -1.93 -10.66 4.24
C HIS A 61 -2.10 -9.57 5.32
N ILE A 62 -2.93 -8.57 5.00
CA ILE A 62 -3.08 -7.34 5.78
C ILE A 62 -3.63 -7.55 7.20
N HIS A 63 -4.38 -8.62 7.44
CA HIS A 63 -4.97 -8.92 8.74
C HIS A 63 -4.04 -9.77 9.62
N PRO A 64 -4.00 -9.57 10.96
CA PRO A 64 -3.22 -10.39 11.90
C PRO A 64 -3.51 -11.89 11.87
N ASP A 65 -4.78 -12.29 11.67
CA ASP A 65 -5.11 -13.69 11.37
C ASP A 65 -4.64 -14.05 9.95
N PRO A 66 -3.67 -14.98 9.82
CA PRO A 66 -3.08 -15.33 8.53
C PRO A 66 -4.08 -15.92 7.53
N PHE A 67 -5.19 -16.45 8.00
CA PHE A 67 -6.24 -17.07 7.16
C PHE A 67 -7.43 -16.15 6.90
N HIS A 68 -7.38 -14.89 7.34
CA HIS A 68 -8.51 -13.98 7.26
C HIS A 68 -8.97 -13.73 5.82
N LEU A 69 -8.04 -13.53 4.88
CA LEU A 69 -8.37 -13.36 3.46
C LEU A 69 -9.07 -14.59 2.88
N LYS A 70 -8.63 -15.80 3.26
CA LYS A 70 -9.27 -17.06 2.83
C LYS A 70 -10.69 -17.19 3.39
N LYS A 71 -10.91 -16.79 4.64
CA LYS A 71 -12.26 -16.74 5.26
C LYS A 71 -13.14 -15.73 4.55
N PHE A 72 -12.61 -14.55 4.27
CA PHE A 72 -13.30 -13.48 3.53
C PHE A 72 -13.75 -13.94 2.14
N ALA A 73 -12.86 -14.60 1.38
CA ALA A 73 -13.19 -15.17 0.08
C ALA A 73 -14.37 -16.15 0.14
N LYS A 74 -14.37 -17.03 1.14
CA LYS A 74 -15.45 -18.01 1.34
C LYS A 74 -16.77 -17.35 1.75
N MET A 75 -16.72 -16.38 2.67
CA MET A 75 -17.92 -15.68 3.15
C MET A 75 -18.60 -14.86 2.06
N ASN A 76 -17.82 -14.24 1.18
CA ASN A 76 -18.34 -13.42 0.08
C ASN A 76 -18.51 -14.20 -1.24
N GLN A 77 -18.37 -15.52 -1.22
CA GLN A 77 -18.63 -16.44 -2.34
C GLN A 77 -17.86 -16.08 -3.63
N TYR A 78 -16.60 -15.66 -3.49
CA TYR A 78 -15.76 -15.37 -4.66
C TYR A 78 -15.58 -16.61 -5.53
N ILE A 79 -15.80 -16.45 -6.85
CA ILE A 79 -15.59 -17.50 -7.85
C ILE A 79 -14.11 -17.53 -8.22
N ASN A 80 -13.50 -18.72 -8.16
CA ASN A 80 -12.07 -18.91 -8.46
C ASN A 80 -11.16 -17.91 -7.70
N PRO A 81 -11.28 -17.81 -6.36
CA PRO A 81 -10.60 -16.78 -5.57
C PRO A 81 -9.07 -16.86 -5.64
N THR A 82 -8.53 -17.97 -6.13
CA THR A 82 -7.09 -18.21 -6.22
C THR A 82 -6.68 -18.84 -7.54
N PHE A 83 -5.44 -18.61 -7.93
CA PHE A 83 -4.80 -19.17 -9.11
C PHE A 83 -3.63 -20.07 -8.71
N ASP A 84 -3.41 -21.13 -9.47
CA ASP A 84 -2.32 -22.12 -9.43
C ASP A 84 -2.17 -22.91 -8.10
N ARG A 85 -1.13 -23.75 -8.05
CA ARG A 85 -0.78 -24.57 -6.87
C ARG A 85 -0.37 -23.75 -5.64
N TYR A 86 0.03 -22.50 -5.84
CA TYR A 86 0.44 -21.60 -4.75
C TYR A 86 -0.75 -20.84 -4.15
N GLN A 87 -1.96 -21.05 -4.66
CA GLN A 87 -3.18 -20.37 -4.20
C GLN A 87 -3.00 -18.84 -4.16
N ARG A 88 -2.53 -18.26 -5.25
CA ARG A 88 -2.39 -16.80 -5.38
C ARG A 88 -3.76 -16.14 -5.44
N PRO A 89 -4.08 -15.20 -4.55
CA PRO A 89 -5.42 -14.60 -4.51
C PRO A 89 -5.63 -13.63 -5.69
N GLN A 90 -6.89 -13.52 -6.14
CA GLN A 90 -7.30 -12.46 -7.05
C GLN A 90 -6.97 -11.09 -6.44
N THR A 91 -6.44 -10.18 -7.26
CA THR A 91 -6.06 -8.83 -6.82
C THR A 91 -7.28 -8.03 -6.38
N GLU A 92 -8.39 -8.10 -7.13
CA GLU A 92 -9.64 -7.45 -6.79
C GLU A 92 -10.17 -7.91 -5.42
N MET A 93 -10.28 -9.23 -5.21
CA MET A 93 -10.67 -9.80 -3.92
C MET A 93 -9.76 -9.33 -2.77
N PHE A 94 -8.46 -9.27 -3.00
CA PHE A 94 -7.51 -8.76 -2.00
C PHE A 94 -7.77 -7.28 -1.68
N MET A 95 -8.06 -6.46 -2.69
CA MET A 95 -8.38 -5.04 -2.48
C MET A 95 -9.71 -4.85 -1.76
N ASP A 96 -10.76 -5.63 -2.11
CA ASP A 96 -12.03 -5.60 -1.40
C ASP A 96 -11.86 -5.97 0.08
N HIS A 97 -11.08 -7.02 0.36
CA HIS A 97 -10.71 -7.37 1.72
C HIS A 97 -9.96 -6.24 2.42
N THR A 98 -9.01 -5.61 1.75
CA THR A 98 -8.22 -4.52 2.29
C THR A 98 -9.10 -3.33 2.67
N TYR A 99 -9.99 -2.91 1.78
CA TYR A 99 -10.93 -1.81 2.05
C TYR A 99 -11.94 -2.16 3.16
N ALA A 100 -12.40 -3.40 3.20
CA ALA A 100 -13.24 -3.87 4.31
C ALA A 100 -12.51 -3.77 5.66
N GLN A 101 -11.21 -4.12 5.70
CA GLN A 101 -10.43 -3.98 6.94
C GLN A 101 -10.19 -2.50 7.31
N ILE A 102 -9.84 -1.64 6.36
CA ILE A 102 -9.70 -0.20 6.58
C ILE A 102 -10.97 0.38 7.20
N HIS A 103 -12.14 -0.01 6.68
CA HIS A 103 -13.44 0.41 7.19
C HIS A 103 -13.72 -0.15 8.60
N ASN A 104 -13.54 -1.46 8.80
CA ASN A 104 -13.83 -2.14 10.08
C ASN A 104 -12.99 -1.61 11.24
N TYR A 105 -11.73 -1.23 10.97
CA TYR A 105 -10.84 -0.64 11.98
C TYR A 105 -10.91 0.89 12.04
N HIS A 106 -11.80 1.50 11.24
CA HIS A 106 -12.00 2.96 11.16
C HIS A 106 -10.75 3.76 10.76
N LEU A 107 -9.83 3.17 9.98
CA LEU A 107 -8.52 3.77 9.70
C LEU A 107 -8.60 5.08 8.92
N ASN A 108 -9.66 5.31 8.15
CA ASN A 108 -9.90 6.58 7.45
C ASN A 108 -10.03 7.76 8.43
N GLN A 109 -10.43 7.53 9.69
CA GLN A 109 -10.56 8.59 10.70
C GLN A 109 -9.22 9.09 11.24
N CYS A 110 -8.15 8.33 11.07
CA CYS A 110 -6.80 8.69 11.51
C CYS A 110 -5.83 8.93 10.34
N HIS A 111 -6.34 8.93 9.11
CA HIS A 111 -5.56 9.23 7.90
C HIS A 111 -5.45 10.76 7.71
N ILE A 112 -4.23 11.22 7.44
CA ILE A 112 -3.91 12.60 7.07
C ILE A 112 -3.25 12.55 5.69
N GLN A 113 -3.92 13.12 4.70
CA GLN A 113 -3.37 13.26 3.35
C GLN A 113 -2.30 14.35 3.35
N SER A 114 -1.04 13.95 3.38
CA SER A 114 0.09 14.87 3.33
C SER A 114 1.41 14.14 3.09
N TYR A 115 2.41 14.87 2.62
CA TYR A 115 3.81 14.43 2.66
C TYR A 115 4.43 14.80 4.01
N VAL A 116 5.34 13.96 4.51
CA VAL A 116 6.21 14.29 5.63
C VAL A 116 7.48 14.94 5.11
N GLN A 117 7.78 16.14 5.58
CA GLN A 117 8.98 16.89 5.21
C GLN A 117 10.11 16.69 6.20
N ARG A 118 9.77 16.56 7.50
CA ARG A 118 10.78 16.51 8.55
C ARG A 118 10.30 15.69 9.74
N ILE A 119 11.21 14.92 10.31
CA ILE A 119 11.02 14.14 11.53
C ILE A 119 12.16 14.48 12.48
N GLU A 120 11.83 14.94 13.66
CA GLU A 120 12.79 15.31 14.69
C GLU A 120 12.42 14.72 16.04
N LYS A 121 13.41 14.24 16.77
CA LYS A 121 13.21 13.86 18.16
C LYS A 121 13.43 15.08 19.04
N LYS A 122 12.39 15.50 19.76
CA LYS A 122 12.43 16.60 20.72
C LYS A 122 12.14 16.05 22.13
N GLN A 123 13.17 16.00 22.96
CA GLN A 123 13.06 15.40 24.29
C GLN A 123 12.56 13.94 24.26
N ARG A 124 11.34 13.69 24.76
CA ARG A 124 10.73 12.35 24.82
C ARG A 124 9.74 12.06 23.68
N LYS A 125 9.46 13.06 22.82
CA LYS A 125 8.49 12.92 21.72
C LYS A 125 9.15 13.13 20.37
N TRP A 126 8.48 12.63 19.34
CA TRP A 126 8.80 12.93 17.95
C TRP A 126 7.93 14.08 17.47
N SER A 127 8.53 14.98 16.71
CA SER A 127 7.88 16.09 16.03
C SER A 127 7.95 15.83 14.52
N ILE A 128 6.79 15.71 13.89
CA ILE A 128 6.66 15.41 12.46
C ILE A 128 6.06 16.64 11.79
N THR A 129 6.80 17.22 10.84
CA THR A 129 6.33 18.37 10.05
C THR A 129 5.86 17.87 8.69
N THR A 130 4.64 18.24 8.31
CA THR A 130 4.01 17.89 7.03
C THR A 130 4.20 18.97 5.98
N SER A 131 3.90 18.67 4.71
CA SER A 131 3.94 19.61 3.59
C SER A 131 2.96 20.79 3.76
N HIS A 132 1.92 20.62 4.55
CA HIS A 132 0.97 21.70 4.90
C HIS A 132 1.41 22.49 6.14
N HIS A 133 2.68 22.39 6.53
CA HIS A 133 3.26 23.06 7.70
C HIS A 133 2.61 22.69 9.05
N SER A 134 1.79 21.64 9.09
CA SER A 134 1.26 21.11 10.34
C SER A 134 2.33 20.35 11.09
N VAL A 135 2.33 20.46 12.41
CA VAL A 135 3.28 19.77 13.29
C VAL A 135 2.52 18.78 14.17
N ILE A 136 2.86 17.50 14.05
CA ILE A 136 2.27 16.40 14.83
C ILE A 136 3.28 15.94 15.87
N GLN A 137 2.85 15.89 17.13
CA GLN A 137 3.65 15.35 18.24
C GLN A 137 3.21 13.92 18.53
N THR A 138 4.16 12.99 18.58
CA THR A 138 3.86 11.57 18.78
C THR A 138 4.90 10.89 19.67
N ASP A 139 4.51 9.82 20.34
CA ASP A 139 5.41 9.03 21.18
C ASP A 139 6.20 8.01 20.36
N CYS A 140 5.57 7.46 19.31
CA CYS A 140 6.15 6.42 18.44
C CYS A 140 5.97 6.78 16.97
N VAL A 141 7.01 6.52 16.17
CA VAL A 141 6.99 6.69 14.71
C VAL A 141 7.31 5.37 14.05
N VAL A 142 6.53 5.02 13.05
CA VAL A 142 6.77 3.88 12.16
C VAL A 142 6.98 4.39 10.75
N LEU A 143 8.10 4.02 10.13
CA LEU A 143 8.36 4.34 8.73
C LEU A 143 7.91 3.15 7.86
N ALA A 144 6.89 3.38 7.04
CA ALA A 144 6.29 2.38 6.14
C ALA A 144 6.15 2.94 4.71
N GLN A 145 7.12 3.74 4.28
CA GLN A 145 7.10 4.49 3.03
C GLN A 145 7.20 3.63 1.76
N GLY A 146 7.56 2.35 1.90
CA GLY A 146 7.74 1.44 0.76
C GLY A 146 8.96 1.78 -0.10
N CYS A 147 8.91 1.35 -1.35
CA CYS A 147 9.92 1.69 -2.36
C CYS A 147 9.54 3.01 -3.05
N HIS A 148 10.52 3.69 -3.59
CA HIS A 148 10.44 5.02 -4.19
C HIS A 148 9.18 5.30 -5.01
N ASN A 149 8.62 6.49 -4.85
CA ASN A 149 7.49 6.98 -5.65
C ASN A 149 7.86 7.27 -7.10
N GLU A 150 9.16 7.46 -7.39
CA GLU A 150 9.62 7.72 -8.75
C GLU A 150 10.22 6.46 -9.36
N PRO A 151 9.75 6.06 -10.57
CA PRO A 151 10.31 4.96 -11.30
C PRO A 151 11.77 5.22 -11.66
N PHE A 152 12.67 4.30 -11.30
CA PHE A 152 14.07 4.39 -11.68
C PHE A 152 14.28 3.84 -13.08
N ILE A 153 14.79 4.68 -13.99
CA ILE A 153 15.21 4.28 -15.33
C ILE A 153 16.74 4.30 -15.36
N PRO A 154 17.42 3.16 -15.62
CA PRO A 154 18.88 3.13 -15.74
C PRO A 154 19.37 4.11 -16.80
N SER A 155 20.53 4.74 -16.55
CA SER A 155 21.10 5.79 -17.39
C SER A 155 21.28 5.39 -18.88
N ALA A 156 21.54 4.10 -19.13
CA ALA A 156 21.62 3.55 -20.48
C ALA A 156 20.33 3.71 -21.32
N PHE A 157 19.18 3.89 -20.67
CA PHE A 157 17.88 3.99 -21.32
C PHE A 157 17.26 5.39 -21.25
N THR A 158 17.87 6.35 -20.55
CA THR A 158 17.28 7.69 -20.34
C THR A 158 17.11 8.50 -21.64
N GLN A 159 17.89 8.17 -22.69
CA GLN A 159 17.78 8.82 -23.99
C GLN A 159 16.96 8.04 -25.01
N ALA A 160 16.49 6.83 -24.68
CA ALA A 160 15.67 6.01 -25.55
C ALA A 160 14.22 6.53 -25.54
N LYS A 161 13.73 6.97 -26.72
CA LYS A 161 12.39 7.56 -26.87
C LYS A 161 11.25 6.56 -26.62
N ASP A 162 11.53 5.27 -26.83
CA ASP A 162 10.53 4.20 -26.79
C ASP A 162 10.61 3.36 -25.49
N VAL A 163 11.26 3.90 -24.47
CA VAL A 163 11.38 3.24 -23.16
C VAL A 163 10.57 3.99 -22.13
N CYS A 164 9.65 3.30 -21.48
CA CYS A 164 8.95 3.81 -20.32
C CYS A 164 8.98 2.79 -19.18
N HIS A 165 8.95 3.28 -17.96
CA HIS A 165 8.84 2.41 -16.78
C HIS A 165 7.40 1.97 -16.62
N ILE A 166 7.15 0.67 -16.29
CA ILE A 166 5.80 0.10 -16.15
C ILE A 166 4.94 0.81 -15.08
N PHE A 167 5.56 1.49 -14.12
CA PHE A 167 4.86 2.28 -13.10
C PHE A 167 4.82 3.78 -13.41
N SER A 168 5.31 4.23 -14.58
CA SER A 168 5.17 5.62 -14.99
C SER A 168 3.73 5.95 -15.37
N ASP A 169 3.32 7.22 -15.23
CA ASP A 169 1.97 7.64 -15.60
C ASP A 169 1.68 7.55 -17.11
N HIS A 170 2.72 7.47 -17.92
CA HIS A 170 2.63 7.32 -19.39
C HIS A 170 2.53 5.85 -19.84
N PHE A 171 2.70 4.88 -18.93
CA PHE A 171 2.60 3.47 -19.30
C PHE A 171 1.13 3.09 -19.56
N ASN A 172 0.90 2.43 -20.71
CA ASN A 172 -0.39 1.87 -21.08
C ASN A 172 -0.17 0.42 -21.58
N SER A 173 -0.66 -0.54 -20.79
CA SER A 173 -0.53 -1.98 -21.10
C SER A 173 -1.17 -2.36 -22.43
N GLN A 174 -2.25 -1.69 -22.83
CA GLN A 174 -2.96 -1.96 -24.08
C GLN A 174 -2.13 -1.64 -25.34
N LEU A 175 -1.20 -0.68 -25.26
CA LEU A 175 -0.30 -0.37 -26.38
C LEU A 175 0.69 -1.50 -26.67
N PHE A 176 0.90 -2.40 -25.72
CA PHE A 176 1.86 -3.50 -25.83
C PHE A 176 1.21 -4.84 -26.19
N SER A 177 -0.10 -4.96 -26.17
CA SER A 177 -0.82 -6.20 -26.50
C SER A 177 -0.69 -6.60 -27.98
N GLN A 178 -0.30 -5.67 -28.84
CA GLN A 178 -0.14 -5.88 -30.29
C GLN A 178 1.33 -6.00 -30.74
N SER A 179 2.27 -5.86 -29.83
CA SER A 179 3.70 -5.91 -30.13
C SER A 179 4.36 -7.13 -29.49
N SER A 180 5.33 -7.73 -30.16
CA SER A 180 6.19 -8.75 -29.54
C SER A 180 7.09 -8.07 -28.50
N LEU A 181 6.71 -8.16 -27.23
CA LEU A 181 7.47 -7.63 -26.10
C LEU A 181 8.42 -8.69 -25.57
N SER A 182 9.70 -8.32 -25.47
CA SER A 182 10.66 -9.03 -24.65
C SER A 182 10.70 -8.40 -23.26
N LEU A 183 10.21 -9.12 -22.25
CA LEU A 183 10.29 -8.70 -20.85
C LEU A 183 11.67 -9.10 -20.33
N ILE A 184 12.56 -8.13 -20.15
CA ILE A 184 13.83 -8.34 -19.46
C ILE A 184 13.56 -8.21 -17.97
N HIS A 185 13.57 -9.32 -17.24
CA HIS A 185 13.70 -9.29 -15.79
C HIS A 185 15.17 -9.00 -15.46
N ILE A 186 15.41 -7.85 -14.87
CA ILE A 186 16.67 -7.51 -14.19
C ILE A 186 16.52 -7.83 -12.71
#